data_c63f6946a3bba44256e844a7ef2ec6e6
#
_entry.id   c63f6946a3bba44256e844a7ef2ec6e6
#
_cell.length_a   1.000
_cell.length_b   1.000
_cell.length_c   1.000
_cell.angle_alpha   90.00
_cell.angle_beta   90.00
_cell.angle_gamma   90.00
#
_symmetry.space_group_name_H-M   'P 1'
#
loop_
_entity.id
_entity.type
_entity.pdbx_description
1 polymer ?
#
loop_
_entity_poly.entity_id
_entity_poly.type
_entity_poly.pdbx_seq_one_letter_code
_entity_poly.pdbx_strand_id
1 'polypeptide(L)'
;MNKMMKWGLVSLLSLAVSGQAMAAFVLNGTRFIYEEGRKNTSFEVTNQADETFGGQVWIDNTTQGSSTVYMVPAPPFFKVRPKEKQIIRIMKTDSTLPSDRESLFWLNVQEIPPKPKASEGNVLAVAVNTKGKLIYLPKALVEGRRNAEKNLQIAHRGGEAYLKNPTPYY
;
A
#
# COMPACT_ATOMS: atom_id res chain seq x y z
N MET A 1 -15.46 0.35 49.69
CA MET A 1 -14.72 0.20 48.40
C MET A 1 -13.76 1.37 48.30
N ASN A 2 -12.44 1.11 48.48
CA ASN A 2 -11.40 2.13 48.60
C ASN A 2 -11.19 2.89 47.27
N LYS A 3 -10.85 4.19 47.35
CA LYS A 3 -10.60 5.04 46.16
C LYS A 3 -9.64 4.38 45.17
N MET A 4 -8.57 3.72 45.64
CA MET A 4 -7.61 2.98 44.80
C MET A 4 -8.25 1.82 44.03
N MET A 5 -9.22 1.12 44.59
CA MET A 5 -9.92 0.02 43.92
C MET A 5 -10.86 0.51 42.81
N LYS A 6 -11.45 1.72 42.97
CA LYS A 6 -12.26 2.38 41.92
C LYS A 6 -11.38 2.82 40.74
N TRP A 7 -10.20 3.35 40.99
CA TRP A 7 -9.25 3.75 39.92
C TRP A 7 -8.69 2.53 39.19
N GLY A 8 -8.41 1.44 39.89
CA GLY A 8 -8.00 0.17 39.27
C GLY A 8 -9.09 -0.43 38.36
N LEU A 9 -10.37 -0.34 38.75
CA LEU A 9 -11.49 -0.85 37.96
C LEU A 9 -11.71 -0.01 36.68
N VAL A 10 -11.55 1.32 36.76
CA VAL A 10 -11.67 2.23 35.60
C VAL A 10 -10.52 2.00 34.63
N SER A 11 -9.29 1.79 35.11
CA SER A 11 -8.15 1.47 34.25
C SER A 11 -8.29 0.11 33.55
N LEU A 12 -8.84 -0.88 34.21
CA LEU A 12 -9.09 -2.21 33.64
C LEU A 12 -10.20 -2.18 32.56
N LEU A 13 -11.24 -1.35 32.81
CA LEU A 13 -12.34 -1.19 31.84
C LEU A 13 -11.90 -0.46 30.55
N SER A 14 -10.97 0.50 30.65
CA SER A 14 -10.45 1.21 29.48
C SER A 14 -9.56 0.34 28.57
N LEU A 15 -8.88 -0.68 29.12
CA LEU A 15 -8.13 -1.65 28.31
C LEU A 15 -9.03 -2.63 27.53
N ALA A 16 -10.26 -2.87 28.01
CA ALA A 16 -11.18 -3.81 27.39
C ALA A 16 -11.94 -3.23 26.16
N VAL A 17 -11.87 -1.91 25.93
CA VAL A 17 -12.62 -1.22 24.86
C VAL A 17 -11.73 -0.89 23.65
N SER A 18 -10.47 -1.30 23.63
CA SER A 18 -9.62 -1.15 22.44
C SER A 18 -10.06 -2.14 21.35
N GLY A 19 -11.22 -1.89 20.74
CA GLY A 19 -11.66 -2.55 19.53
C GLY A 19 -10.65 -2.24 18.42
N GLN A 20 -9.96 -3.25 17.91
CA GLN A 20 -9.03 -3.10 16.80
C GLN A 20 -9.83 -2.81 15.53
N ALA A 21 -9.76 -1.57 15.05
CA ALA A 21 -10.20 -1.24 13.69
C ALA A 21 -9.19 -1.89 12.73
N MET A 22 -9.47 -3.11 12.27
CA MET A 22 -8.66 -3.79 11.28
C MET A 22 -9.22 -3.49 9.89
N ALA A 23 -8.36 -3.01 8.98
CA ALA A 23 -8.68 -3.01 7.56
C ALA A 23 -8.97 -4.46 7.11
N ALA A 24 -9.96 -4.64 6.22
CA ALA A 24 -10.30 -5.97 5.74
C ALA A 24 -9.17 -6.55 4.87
N PHE A 25 -8.48 -5.70 4.10
CA PHE A 25 -7.40 -6.14 3.23
C PHE A 25 -6.02 -5.87 3.82
N VAL A 26 -5.18 -6.91 3.75
CA VAL A 26 -3.75 -6.85 4.06
C VAL A 26 -2.96 -7.20 2.81
N LEU A 27 -2.01 -6.36 2.45
CA LEU A 27 -1.09 -6.58 1.36
C LEU A 27 0.19 -7.26 1.88
N ASN A 28 0.81 -8.12 1.06
CA ASN A 28 2.07 -8.79 1.41
C ASN A 28 3.30 -7.88 1.35
N GLY A 29 3.11 -6.57 1.25
CA GLY A 29 4.19 -5.58 1.26
C GLY A 29 3.67 -4.17 1.10
N THR A 30 4.55 -3.20 1.32
CA THR A 30 4.29 -1.76 1.14
C THR A 30 5.05 -1.18 -0.06
N ARG A 31 6.01 -1.95 -0.60
CA ARG A 31 6.82 -1.62 -1.78
C ARG A 31 6.91 -2.83 -2.68
N PHE A 32 6.65 -2.61 -3.96
CA PHE A 32 6.67 -3.63 -5.00
C PHE A 32 7.62 -3.16 -6.11
N ILE A 33 8.47 -4.05 -6.59
CA ILE A 33 9.46 -3.72 -7.62
C ILE A 33 9.08 -4.43 -8.90
N TYR A 34 8.97 -3.65 -9.97
CA TYR A 34 8.85 -4.15 -11.34
C TYR A 34 10.21 -4.00 -12.01
N GLU A 35 10.96 -5.10 -12.12
CA GLU A 35 12.23 -5.12 -12.83
C GLU A 35 12.01 -5.11 -14.35
N GLU A 36 12.78 -4.29 -15.05
CA GLU A 36 12.75 -4.26 -16.51
C GLU A 36 13.05 -5.63 -17.14
N GLY A 37 12.31 -5.97 -18.19
CA GLY A 37 12.41 -7.26 -18.88
C GLY A 37 11.54 -8.37 -18.29
N ARG A 38 10.96 -8.17 -17.11
CA ARG A 38 9.96 -9.09 -16.58
C ARG A 38 8.61 -8.88 -17.28
N LYS A 39 7.88 -9.96 -17.56
CA LYS A 39 6.53 -9.89 -18.15
C LYS A 39 5.52 -9.26 -17.18
N ASN A 40 5.68 -9.47 -15.89
CA ASN A 40 4.84 -8.91 -14.82
C ASN A 40 5.57 -8.97 -13.49
N THR A 41 5.06 -8.21 -12.52
CA THR A 41 5.27 -8.43 -11.09
C THR A 41 3.91 -8.68 -10.45
N SER A 42 3.86 -9.25 -9.25
CA SER A 42 2.60 -9.54 -8.57
C SER A 42 2.68 -9.24 -7.09
N PHE A 43 1.52 -8.95 -6.51
CA PHE A 43 1.34 -8.85 -5.08
C PHE A 43 0.08 -9.58 -4.64
N GLU A 44 -0.02 -9.82 -3.35
CA GLU A 44 -1.09 -10.58 -2.74
C GLU A 44 -1.94 -9.67 -1.86
N VAL A 45 -3.26 -9.77 -2.01
CA VAL A 45 -4.25 -9.15 -1.14
C VAL A 45 -4.92 -10.26 -0.34
N THR A 46 -4.81 -10.22 0.98
CA THR A 46 -5.47 -11.16 1.90
C THR A 46 -6.67 -10.49 2.54
N ASN A 47 -7.83 -11.12 2.49
CA ASN A 47 -9.02 -10.67 3.23
C ASN A 47 -8.97 -11.21 4.67
N GLN A 48 -8.78 -10.33 5.64
CA GLN A 48 -8.78 -10.68 7.08
C GLN A 48 -10.16 -10.63 7.71
N ALA A 49 -11.17 -10.09 7.02
CA ALA A 49 -12.53 -10.03 7.52
C ALA A 49 -13.22 -11.41 7.49
N ASP A 50 -14.37 -11.50 8.15
CA ASP A 50 -15.22 -12.69 8.19
C ASP A 50 -16.32 -12.68 7.11
N GLU A 51 -16.31 -11.66 6.25
CA GLU A 51 -17.22 -11.50 5.12
C GLU A 51 -16.45 -11.36 3.80
N THR A 52 -17.14 -11.61 2.69
CA THR A 52 -16.56 -11.41 1.34
C THR A 52 -16.51 -9.93 1.02
N PHE A 53 -15.31 -9.43 0.74
CA PHE A 53 -15.06 -8.06 0.30
C PHE A 53 -14.78 -8.01 -1.21
N GLY A 54 -15.27 -6.95 -1.85
CA GLY A 54 -14.79 -6.55 -3.17
C GLY A 54 -13.50 -5.74 -3.05
N GLY A 55 -12.75 -5.66 -4.14
CA GLY A 55 -11.56 -4.83 -4.24
C GLY A 55 -11.44 -4.17 -5.60
N GLN A 56 -10.87 -2.97 -5.60
CA GLN A 56 -10.45 -2.26 -6.80
C GLN A 56 -8.99 -1.90 -6.68
N VAL A 57 -8.22 -2.10 -7.74
CA VAL A 57 -6.79 -1.74 -7.82
C VAL A 57 -6.57 -0.80 -8.99
N TRP A 58 -5.79 0.25 -8.76
CA TRP A 58 -5.30 1.12 -9.83
C TRP A 58 -3.91 1.65 -9.49
N ILE A 59 -3.25 2.21 -10.49
CA ILE A 59 -1.90 2.75 -10.39
C ILE A 59 -1.92 4.20 -10.84
N ASP A 60 -1.43 5.10 -9.97
CA ASP A 60 -1.29 6.51 -10.25
C ASP A 60 0.17 6.87 -10.56
N ASN A 61 0.36 7.76 -11.51
CA ASN A 61 1.67 8.39 -11.75
C ASN A 61 2.01 9.34 -10.59
N THR A 62 3.29 9.45 -10.25
CA THR A 62 3.76 10.44 -9.28
C THR A 62 3.90 11.84 -9.89
N THR A 63 4.12 11.92 -11.20
CA THR A 63 4.19 13.18 -11.94
C THR A 63 2.78 13.69 -12.22
N GLN A 64 2.44 14.83 -11.66
CA GLN A 64 1.14 15.48 -11.91
C GLN A 64 0.98 15.84 -13.39
N GLY A 65 -0.23 15.63 -13.93
CA GLY A 65 -0.60 15.99 -15.30
C GLY A 65 -0.21 14.97 -16.37
N SER A 66 0.44 13.86 -16.02
CA SER A 66 0.71 12.77 -16.96
C SER A 66 -0.52 11.86 -17.09
N SER A 67 -1.11 11.82 -18.29
CA SER A 67 -2.20 10.90 -18.65
C SER A 67 -1.70 9.55 -19.19
N THR A 68 -0.39 9.36 -19.29
CA THR A 68 0.20 8.14 -19.83
C THR A 68 0.00 6.97 -18.86
N VAL A 69 -0.54 5.87 -19.36
CA VAL A 69 -0.69 4.64 -18.60
C VAL A 69 0.57 3.80 -18.78
N TYR A 70 1.42 3.73 -17.76
CA TYR A 70 2.67 2.97 -17.80
C TYR A 70 2.50 1.53 -17.32
N MET A 71 1.60 1.30 -16.38
CA MET A 71 1.36 -0.01 -15.78
C MET A 71 -0.13 -0.21 -15.51
N VAL A 72 -0.57 -1.45 -15.65
CA VAL A 72 -1.96 -1.86 -15.42
C VAL A 72 -2.03 -3.05 -14.49
N PRO A 73 -2.94 -3.05 -13.49
CA PRO A 73 -3.20 -4.20 -12.64
C PRO A 73 -4.18 -5.17 -13.31
N ALA A 74 -4.04 -6.45 -13.04
CA ALA A 74 -4.95 -7.50 -13.51
C ALA A 74 -5.16 -8.57 -12.43
N PRO A 75 -6.41 -8.82 -12.02
CA PRO A 75 -7.63 -8.08 -12.38
C PRO A 75 -7.73 -6.71 -11.68
N PRO A 76 -8.32 -5.66 -12.29
CA PRO A 76 -8.52 -4.36 -11.65
C PRO A 76 -9.66 -4.36 -10.64
N PHE A 77 -10.64 -5.28 -10.78
CA PHE A 77 -11.72 -5.53 -9.83
C PHE A 77 -11.74 -7.00 -9.46
N PHE A 78 -11.98 -7.29 -8.19
CA PHE A 78 -11.99 -8.67 -7.70
C PHE A 78 -12.88 -8.82 -6.45
N LYS A 79 -13.11 -10.06 -6.04
CA LYS A 79 -13.76 -10.40 -4.77
C LYS A 79 -12.89 -11.42 -4.05
N VAL A 80 -12.77 -11.26 -2.73
CA VAL A 80 -12.00 -12.19 -1.88
C VAL A 80 -12.91 -12.65 -0.75
N ARG A 81 -13.07 -13.98 -0.63
CA ARG A 81 -13.82 -14.57 0.45
C ARG A 81 -13.10 -14.42 1.79
N PRO A 82 -13.80 -14.65 2.91
CA PRO A 82 -13.18 -14.61 4.22
C PRO A 82 -11.91 -15.44 4.29
N LYS A 83 -10.83 -14.84 4.81
CA LYS A 83 -9.52 -15.47 5.03
C LYS A 83 -8.80 -15.98 3.77
N GLU A 84 -9.36 -15.73 2.59
CA GLU A 84 -8.75 -16.08 1.30
C GLU A 84 -7.82 -14.97 0.79
N LYS A 85 -7.11 -15.29 -0.29
CA LYS A 85 -6.12 -14.44 -0.93
C LYS A 85 -6.44 -14.25 -2.41
N GLN A 86 -6.13 -13.06 -2.92
CA GLN A 86 -6.18 -12.74 -4.34
C GLN A 86 -4.80 -12.26 -4.80
N ILE A 87 -4.29 -12.87 -5.85
CA ILE A 87 -3.07 -12.41 -6.51
C ILE A 87 -3.46 -11.40 -7.58
N ILE A 88 -2.82 -10.24 -7.54
CA ILE A 88 -2.93 -9.20 -8.55
C ILE A 88 -1.60 -9.12 -9.30
N ARG A 89 -1.66 -9.21 -10.62
CA ARG A 89 -0.50 -9.01 -11.49
C ARG A 89 -0.45 -7.57 -11.97
N ILE A 90 0.74 -7.02 -12.02
CA ILE A 90 1.01 -5.71 -12.60
C ILE A 90 1.77 -5.94 -13.89
N MET A 91 1.28 -5.40 -14.98
CA MET A 91 1.89 -5.49 -16.31
C MET A 91 2.29 -4.09 -16.78
N LYS A 92 3.47 -3.97 -17.38
CA LYS A 92 3.91 -2.75 -18.05
C LYS A 92 3.26 -2.65 -19.42
N THR A 93 2.82 -1.46 -19.78
CA THR A 93 2.39 -1.13 -21.15
C THR A 93 3.63 -0.89 -22.05
N ASP A 94 3.42 -0.61 -23.33
CA ASP A 94 4.50 -0.30 -24.27
C ASP A 94 5.11 1.10 -24.08
N SER A 95 4.62 1.88 -23.11
CA SER A 95 5.13 3.22 -22.83
C SER A 95 6.55 3.19 -22.28
N THR A 96 7.39 4.10 -22.77
CA THR A 96 8.80 4.19 -22.39
C THR A 96 8.95 4.89 -21.06
N LEU A 97 9.76 4.29 -20.17
CA LEU A 97 10.19 4.86 -18.90
C LEU A 97 11.68 5.21 -18.95
N PRO A 98 12.16 6.17 -18.14
CA PRO A 98 13.59 6.46 -18.02
C PRO A 98 14.40 5.21 -17.71
N SER A 99 15.58 5.08 -18.34
CA SER A 99 16.50 3.96 -18.14
C SER A 99 17.66 4.29 -17.20
N ASP A 100 17.81 5.57 -16.84
CA ASP A 100 18.90 6.11 -16.00
C ASP A 100 18.54 6.25 -14.53
N ARG A 101 17.27 6.02 -14.17
CA ARG A 101 16.73 6.13 -12.79
C ARG A 101 15.50 5.26 -12.59
N GLU A 102 15.20 4.95 -11.35
CA GLU A 102 13.92 4.34 -10.98
C GLU A 102 12.74 5.27 -11.30
N SER A 103 11.57 4.69 -11.58
CA SER A 103 10.32 5.43 -11.68
C SER A 103 9.36 4.97 -10.61
N LEU A 104 8.80 5.93 -9.86
CA LEU A 104 7.87 5.68 -8.75
C LEU A 104 6.43 5.87 -9.21
N PHE A 105 5.57 4.93 -8.78
CA PHE A 105 4.12 4.96 -8.96
C PHE A 105 3.44 4.69 -7.62
N TRP A 106 2.17 5.12 -7.51
CA TRP A 106 1.33 4.78 -6.39
C TRP A 106 0.40 3.62 -6.75
N LEU A 107 0.57 2.51 -6.05
CA LEU A 107 -0.36 1.38 -6.11
C LEU A 107 -1.46 1.62 -5.08
N ASN A 108 -2.71 1.64 -5.52
CA ASN A 108 -3.87 1.82 -4.67
C ASN A 108 -4.71 0.54 -4.66
N VAL A 109 -5.12 0.12 -3.48
CA VAL A 109 -6.03 -1.01 -3.27
C VAL A 109 -7.18 -0.54 -2.40
N GLN A 110 -8.35 -0.36 -3.01
CA GLN A 110 -9.57 0.09 -2.37
C GLN A 110 -10.42 -1.11 -1.95
N GLU A 111 -10.80 -1.15 -0.68
CA GLU A 111 -11.81 -2.07 -0.18
C GLU A 111 -13.21 -1.65 -0.63
N ILE A 112 -14.04 -2.64 -0.97
CA ILE A 112 -15.45 -2.46 -1.26
C ILE A 112 -16.20 -3.40 -0.31
N PRO A 113 -16.75 -2.87 0.80
CA PRO A 113 -17.44 -3.68 1.79
C PRO A 113 -18.71 -4.33 1.20
N PRO A 114 -19.18 -5.44 1.76
CA PRO A 114 -20.44 -6.04 1.38
C PRO A 114 -21.61 -5.08 1.66
N LYS A 115 -22.69 -5.25 0.91
CA LYS A 115 -23.90 -4.46 1.15
C LYS A 115 -24.49 -4.81 2.52
N PRO A 116 -24.79 -3.82 3.39
CA PRO A 116 -25.43 -4.07 4.67
C PRO A 116 -26.76 -4.81 4.50
N LYS A 117 -27.08 -5.69 5.44
CA LYS A 117 -28.36 -6.38 5.43
C LYS A 117 -29.48 -5.41 5.86
N ALA A 118 -30.64 -5.51 5.24
CA ALA A 118 -31.78 -4.62 5.53
C ALA A 118 -32.25 -4.65 7.00
N SER A 119 -31.90 -5.70 7.76
CA SER A 119 -32.24 -5.88 9.16
C SER A 119 -31.31 -5.15 10.16
N GLU A 120 -30.21 -4.53 9.69
CA GLU A 120 -29.19 -3.96 10.58
C GLU A 120 -29.38 -2.48 10.93
N GLY A 121 -30.50 -1.87 10.52
CA GLY A 121 -30.81 -0.47 10.85
C GLY A 121 -29.84 0.53 10.18
N ASN A 122 -29.38 1.54 10.94
CA ASN A 122 -28.41 2.51 10.47
C ASN A 122 -26.98 1.94 10.53
N VAL A 123 -26.43 1.53 9.40
CA VAL A 123 -25.07 0.97 9.27
C VAL A 123 -24.14 1.97 8.60
N LEU A 124 -22.97 2.20 9.21
CA LEU A 124 -21.87 2.94 8.60
C LEU A 124 -20.95 1.94 7.90
N ALA A 125 -20.88 2.00 6.56
CA ALA A 125 -19.90 1.24 5.80
C ALA A 125 -18.64 2.09 5.59
N VAL A 126 -17.50 1.61 6.08
CA VAL A 126 -16.21 2.27 5.90
C VAL A 126 -15.42 1.49 4.85
N ALA A 127 -14.93 2.19 3.82
CA ALA A 127 -14.08 1.64 2.78
C ALA A 127 -12.68 2.23 2.92
N VAL A 128 -11.67 1.37 3.10
CA VAL A 128 -10.27 1.77 3.28
C VAL A 128 -9.53 1.68 1.95
N ASN A 129 -8.72 2.71 1.65
CA ASN A 129 -7.78 2.67 0.54
C ASN A 129 -6.36 2.49 1.07
N THR A 130 -5.74 1.36 0.77
CA THR A 130 -4.34 1.09 1.08
C THR A 130 -3.46 1.54 -0.08
N LYS A 131 -2.51 2.43 0.22
CA LYS A 131 -1.59 3.00 -0.76
C LYS A 131 -0.18 2.47 -0.56
N GLY A 132 0.37 1.82 -1.57
CA GLY A 132 1.74 1.29 -1.60
C GLY A 132 2.60 1.95 -2.68
N LYS A 133 3.92 1.74 -2.60
CA LYS A 133 4.86 2.17 -3.64
C LYS A 133 5.06 1.06 -4.67
N LEU A 134 4.94 1.38 -5.95
CA LEU A 134 5.34 0.53 -7.06
C LEU A 134 6.52 1.22 -7.76
N ILE A 135 7.64 0.52 -7.84
CA ILE A 135 8.90 1.05 -8.36
C ILE A 135 9.27 0.28 -9.62
N TYR A 136 9.41 0.97 -10.74
CA TYR A 136 10.02 0.41 -11.93
C TYR A 136 11.53 0.53 -11.81
N LEU A 137 12.22 -0.60 -11.92
CA LEU A 137 13.67 -0.72 -11.83
C LEU A 137 14.26 -1.05 -13.19
N PRO A 138 14.96 -0.11 -13.86
CA PRO A 138 15.68 -0.36 -15.10
C PRO A 138 16.74 -1.46 -14.94
N LYS A 139 16.94 -2.26 -15.96
CA LYS A 139 17.90 -3.38 -15.97
C LYS A 139 19.33 -2.93 -15.63
N ALA A 140 19.74 -1.78 -16.12
CA ALA A 140 21.08 -1.22 -15.88
C ALA A 140 21.33 -0.86 -14.41
N LEU A 141 20.27 -0.72 -13.60
CA LEU A 141 20.35 -0.28 -12.21
C LEU A 141 20.18 -1.42 -11.20
N VAL A 142 19.88 -2.64 -11.64
CA VAL A 142 19.58 -3.79 -10.76
C VAL A 142 20.74 -4.09 -9.80
N GLU A 143 21.96 -4.14 -10.31
CA GLU A 143 23.15 -4.46 -9.51
C GLU A 143 23.50 -3.38 -8.49
N GLY A 144 23.35 -2.10 -8.86
CA GLY A 144 23.67 -0.96 -8.00
C GLY A 144 22.64 -0.63 -6.93
N ARG A 145 21.47 -1.25 -6.97
CA ARG A 145 20.37 -0.95 -6.03
C ARG A 145 20.67 -1.42 -4.61
N ARG A 146 21.39 -2.50 -4.47
CA ARG A 146 21.70 -3.10 -3.16
C ARG A 146 22.57 -2.14 -2.34
N ASN A 147 22.09 -1.76 -1.16
CA ASN A 147 22.73 -0.82 -0.24
C ASN A 147 22.90 0.61 -0.80
N ALA A 148 22.11 1.03 -1.80
CA ALA A 148 22.16 2.39 -2.35
C ALA A 148 21.88 3.46 -1.29
N GLU A 149 21.13 3.13 -0.24
CA GLU A 149 20.84 3.99 0.91
C GLU A 149 22.11 4.45 1.68
N LYS A 150 23.22 3.73 1.57
CA LYS A 150 24.52 4.13 2.17
C LYS A 150 25.12 5.36 1.49
N ASN A 151 24.66 5.71 0.30
CA ASN A 151 25.09 6.88 -0.46
C ASN A 151 24.27 8.14 -0.15
N LEU A 152 23.27 8.04 0.73
CA LEU A 152 22.52 9.19 1.20
C LEU A 152 23.42 10.17 1.94
N GLN A 153 23.22 11.46 1.72
CA GLN A 153 24.05 12.53 2.27
C GLN A 153 23.21 13.43 3.17
N ILE A 154 23.79 13.83 4.30
CA ILE A 154 23.22 14.88 5.12
C ILE A 154 23.78 16.23 4.63
N ALA A 155 22.90 17.14 4.25
CA ALA A 155 23.27 18.48 3.84
C ALA A 155 22.65 19.50 4.80
N HIS A 156 23.32 20.64 4.99
CA HIS A 156 22.88 21.71 5.87
C HIS A 156 22.69 22.99 5.06
N ARG A 157 21.58 23.66 5.27
CA ARG A 157 21.30 24.97 4.65
C ARG A 157 20.47 25.84 5.62
N GLY A 158 20.95 27.05 5.90
CA GLY A 158 20.23 27.99 6.76
C GLY A 158 19.97 27.51 8.18
N GLY A 159 20.85 26.63 8.74
CA GLY A 159 20.66 26.05 10.08
C GLY A 159 19.78 24.80 10.12
N GLU A 160 19.19 24.39 9.01
CA GLU A 160 18.40 23.17 8.88
C GLU A 160 19.23 22.03 8.28
N ALA A 161 18.99 20.80 8.76
CA ALA A 161 19.57 19.59 8.20
C ALA A 161 18.52 18.88 7.32
N TYR A 162 18.91 18.45 6.12
CA TYR A 162 18.08 17.67 5.22
C TYR A 162 18.86 16.52 4.59
N LEU A 163 18.10 15.47 4.26
CA LEU A 163 18.65 14.29 3.61
C LEU A 163 18.63 14.50 2.09
N LYS A 164 19.81 14.42 1.47
CA LYS A 164 19.99 14.47 0.02
C LYS A 164 20.17 13.05 -0.51
N ASN A 165 19.37 12.65 -1.46
CA ASN A 165 19.53 11.41 -2.22
C ASN A 165 20.20 11.72 -3.57
N PRO A 166 21.51 11.45 -3.75
CA PRO A 166 22.20 11.63 -5.02
C PRO A 166 22.10 10.40 -5.94
N THR A 167 21.43 9.33 -5.48
CA THR A 167 21.33 8.07 -6.21
C THR A 167 20.16 8.07 -7.21
N PRO A 168 20.16 7.18 -8.22
CA PRO A 168 19.03 7.03 -9.14
C PRO A 168 17.86 6.20 -8.55
N TYR A 169 17.89 5.88 -7.26
CA TYR A 169 16.93 5.00 -6.58
C TYR A 169 15.99 5.78 -5.63
N TYR A 170 14.77 5.20 -5.38
CA TYR A 170 13.76 5.69 -4.45
C TYR A 170 13.81 4.99 -3.09
#